data_ee937b31f1b6136d20704f008335e46b
#
_entry.id   ee937b31f1b6136d20704f008335e46b
#
_cell.length_a   1.000
_cell.length_b   1.000
_cell.length_c   1.000
_cell.angle_alpha   90.00
_cell.angle_beta   90.00
_cell.angle_gamma   90.00
#
_symmetry.space_group_name_H-M   'P 1'
#
loop_
_entity.id
_entity.type
_entity.pdbx_description
1 polymer ?
#
loop_
_entity_poly.entity_id
_entity_poly.type
_entity_poly.pdbx_seq_one_letter_code
_entity_poly.pdbx_strand_id
1 'polypeptide(L)'
;HMSSLSRREFLQMLAAASAAGMGIGCNSGASTSRNTQPANLYEVAPFGNVSLLHFTDCHAQLKPIYFREPSINIGVGGSAGKAPHLVGEALLKTFNIAPGSIEAHAFTYLNFDEAARQYGKVGGFAHLATLVKSLRDQRKGRTLLLDGGDTWQGSGTSLWTRGQDMVDAQKLLGVDIMTGHWEFTYGAERVREIVDKHLQGSIEFLAQNVSDATWGESVFKPYVIRELNGVQVAVIGQAFPYTPIANPRW
;
A
#
# COMPACT_ATOMS: atom_id res chain seq x y z
N HIS A 1 19.42 -9.24 31.00
CA HIS A 1 20.02 -9.73 29.75
C HIS A 1 18.89 -9.98 28.74
N MET A 2 18.67 -9.02 27.86
CA MET A 2 17.83 -9.24 26.68
C MET A 2 18.71 -9.98 25.65
N SER A 3 18.39 -11.22 25.37
CA SER A 3 19.04 -11.99 24.29
C SER A 3 18.65 -11.38 22.94
N SER A 4 19.62 -10.93 22.17
CA SER A 4 19.42 -10.48 20.81
C SER A 4 19.00 -11.67 19.94
N LEU A 5 17.82 -11.59 19.35
CA LEU A 5 17.35 -12.56 18.37
C LEU A 5 18.28 -12.57 17.16
N SER A 6 18.76 -13.75 16.78
CA SER A 6 19.54 -13.91 15.57
C SER A 6 18.64 -13.78 14.33
N ARG A 7 19.22 -13.40 13.17
CA ARG A 7 18.49 -13.36 11.89
C ARG A 7 17.75 -14.67 11.55
N ARG A 8 18.33 -15.79 11.95
CA ARG A 8 17.75 -17.12 11.72
C ARG A 8 16.50 -17.36 12.58
N GLU A 9 16.55 -16.95 13.85
CA GLU A 9 15.41 -17.05 14.77
C GLU A 9 14.27 -16.13 14.35
N PHE A 10 14.58 -14.92 13.86
CA PHE A 10 13.59 -14.00 13.30
C PHE A 10 12.88 -14.60 12.08
N LEU A 11 13.63 -15.17 11.13
CA LEU A 11 13.07 -15.82 9.94
C LEU A 11 12.26 -17.08 10.28
N GLN A 12 12.68 -17.84 11.30
CA GLN A 12 11.93 -18.99 11.79
C GLN A 12 10.61 -18.59 12.44
N MET A 13 10.59 -17.50 13.21
CA MET A 13 9.34 -16.95 13.77
C MET A 13 8.41 -16.42 12.69
N LEU A 14 8.95 -15.76 11.68
CA LEU A 14 8.16 -15.28 10.53
C LEU A 14 7.54 -16.45 9.74
N ALA A 15 8.30 -17.51 9.52
CA ALA A 15 7.82 -18.74 8.86
C ALA A 15 6.76 -19.48 9.72
N ALA A 16 6.95 -19.52 11.03
CA ALA A 16 5.99 -20.12 11.95
C ALA A 16 4.68 -19.31 12.03
N ALA A 17 4.76 -17.99 12.01
CA ALA A 17 3.58 -17.11 11.95
C ALA A 17 2.79 -17.28 10.65
N SER A 18 3.50 -17.44 9.52
CA SER A 18 2.89 -17.72 8.22
C SER A 18 2.22 -19.11 8.16
N ALA A 19 2.86 -20.13 8.77
CA ALA A 19 2.32 -21.49 8.85
C ALA A 19 1.10 -21.59 9.78
N ALA A 20 1.07 -20.83 10.87
CA ALA A 20 -0.06 -20.78 11.79
C ALA A 20 -1.32 -20.14 11.15
N GLY A 21 -1.14 -19.24 10.17
CA GLY A 21 -2.25 -18.69 9.38
C GLY A 21 -2.80 -19.64 8.32
N MET A 22 -2.06 -20.70 7.95
CA MET A 22 -2.47 -21.69 6.94
C MET A 22 -2.99 -23.03 7.52
N GLY A 23 -2.98 -23.18 8.83
CA GLY A 23 -3.18 -24.45 9.52
C GLY A 23 -4.54 -24.71 10.13
N ILE A 24 -5.66 -24.32 9.48
CA ILE A 24 -6.98 -24.84 9.88
C ILE A 24 -7.71 -25.33 8.63
N GLY A 25 -7.62 -26.60 8.34
CA GLY A 25 -8.51 -27.19 7.36
C GLY A 25 -8.06 -28.46 6.63
N CYS A 26 -7.48 -29.43 7.32
CA CYS A 26 -7.52 -30.81 6.83
C CYS A 26 -8.40 -31.63 7.77
N ASN A 27 -9.68 -31.70 7.47
CA ASN A 27 -10.52 -32.82 7.95
C ASN A 27 -11.32 -33.34 6.76
N SER A 28 -11.04 -34.58 6.41
CA SER A 28 -11.68 -35.37 5.37
C SER A 28 -13.09 -35.75 5.77
N GLY A 29 -14.06 -35.47 4.90
CA GLY A 29 -15.35 -36.14 4.87
C GLY A 29 -16.54 -35.28 5.29
N ALA A 30 -17.21 -34.75 4.31
CA ALA A 30 -18.63 -34.54 4.11
C ALA A 30 -18.85 -33.33 3.19
N SER A 31 -19.41 -33.58 2.03
CA SER A 31 -19.90 -32.52 1.12
C SER A 31 -21.13 -31.88 1.75
N THR A 32 -20.89 -30.81 2.50
CA THR A 32 -21.90 -29.80 2.80
C THR A 32 -21.58 -28.58 1.92
N SER A 33 -22.51 -28.22 1.08
CA SER A 33 -22.46 -26.95 0.34
C SER A 33 -22.22 -25.84 1.36
N ARG A 34 -20.97 -25.39 1.45
CA ARG A 34 -20.62 -24.18 2.20
C ARG A 34 -21.21 -23.03 1.41
N ASN A 35 -22.32 -22.53 1.88
CA ASN A 35 -22.78 -21.20 1.59
C ASN A 35 -21.79 -20.26 2.28
N THR A 36 -20.57 -20.14 1.73
CA THR A 36 -19.55 -19.19 2.18
C THR A 36 -20.02 -17.85 1.70
N GLN A 37 -20.71 -17.11 2.58
CA GLN A 37 -20.71 -15.65 2.48
C GLN A 37 -19.24 -15.25 2.27
N PRO A 38 -18.92 -14.38 1.30
CA PRO A 38 -17.56 -13.91 1.12
C PRO A 38 -17.08 -13.41 2.49
N ALA A 39 -15.98 -13.98 2.98
CA ALA A 39 -15.34 -13.49 4.19
C ALA A 39 -15.22 -11.98 4.03
N ASN A 40 -15.67 -11.20 5.02
CA ASN A 40 -15.55 -9.76 4.96
C ASN A 40 -14.05 -9.44 4.98
N LEU A 41 -13.45 -9.25 3.82
CA LEU A 41 -12.02 -9.02 3.63
C LEU A 41 -11.51 -7.81 4.42
N TYR A 42 -12.42 -6.96 4.87
CA TYR A 42 -12.13 -5.77 5.65
C TYR A 42 -12.28 -5.97 7.18
N GLU A 43 -12.71 -7.15 7.62
CA GLU A 43 -12.73 -7.52 9.03
C GLU A 43 -11.37 -8.08 9.45
N VAL A 44 -10.49 -7.18 9.83
CA VAL A 44 -9.17 -7.54 10.38
C VAL A 44 -9.24 -7.43 11.90
N ALA A 45 -9.25 -8.57 12.57
CA ALA A 45 -9.27 -8.60 14.04
C ALA A 45 -8.05 -7.83 14.62
N PRO A 46 -8.26 -6.94 15.60
CA PRO A 46 -7.14 -6.22 16.21
C PRO A 46 -6.30 -7.20 17.05
N PHE A 47 -4.99 -7.16 16.84
CA PHE A 47 -4.01 -7.89 17.64
C PHE A 47 -2.80 -7.01 17.96
N GLY A 48 -1.99 -7.41 18.95
CA GLY A 48 -0.81 -6.65 19.36
C GLY A 48 -1.13 -5.35 20.11
N ASN A 49 -0.09 -4.63 20.49
CA ASN A 49 -0.17 -3.39 21.25
C ASN A 49 -0.27 -2.14 20.40
N VAL A 50 0.31 -2.18 19.20
CA VAL A 50 0.39 -1.08 18.24
C VAL A 50 -0.10 -1.58 16.89
N SER A 51 -0.77 -0.72 16.13
CA SER A 51 -1.20 -0.99 14.75
C SER A 51 -0.59 0.04 13.82
N LEU A 52 0.06 -0.44 12.78
CA LEU A 52 0.54 0.38 11.67
C LEU A 52 -0.32 0.10 10.46
N LEU A 53 -1.09 1.08 10.03
CA LEU A 53 -1.82 1.04 8.77
C LEU A 53 -0.93 1.66 7.70
N HIS A 54 -0.69 0.96 6.63
CA HIS A 54 0.17 1.41 5.55
C HIS A 54 -0.55 1.31 4.21
N PHE A 55 -0.46 2.37 3.43
CA PHE A 55 -0.84 2.39 2.03
C PHE A 55 0.24 3.09 1.21
N THR A 56 0.22 2.90 -0.09
CA THR A 56 1.19 3.48 -1.03
C THR A 56 0.59 3.49 -2.43
N ASP A 57 1.21 4.24 -3.34
CA ASP A 57 0.92 4.20 -4.78
C ASP A 57 -0.55 4.46 -5.13
N CYS A 58 -1.17 5.45 -4.49
CA CYS A 58 -2.55 5.83 -4.75
C CYS A 58 -2.75 6.56 -6.07
N HIS A 59 -1.67 7.04 -6.69
CA HIS A 59 -1.64 7.65 -8.02
C HIS A 59 -2.72 8.72 -8.22
N ALA A 60 -2.94 9.55 -7.19
CA ALA A 60 -3.92 10.63 -7.17
C ALA A 60 -5.37 10.20 -7.54
N GLN A 61 -5.73 8.97 -7.23
CA GLN A 61 -7.07 8.45 -7.47
C GLN A 61 -8.01 8.80 -6.32
N LEU A 62 -8.71 9.92 -6.42
CA LEU A 62 -9.68 10.36 -5.39
C LEU A 62 -10.97 9.53 -5.41
N LYS A 63 -11.49 9.24 -6.59
CA LYS A 63 -12.78 8.55 -6.76
C LYS A 63 -12.58 7.12 -7.25
N PRO A 64 -13.47 6.20 -6.89
CA PRO A 64 -13.46 4.85 -7.44
C PRO A 64 -13.78 4.87 -8.93
N ILE A 65 -13.20 3.94 -9.68
CA ILE A 65 -13.33 3.82 -11.12
C ILE A 65 -13.62 2.37 -11.53
N TYR A 66 -14.17 2.19 -12.73
CA TYR A 66 -14.31 0.87 -13.37
C TYR A 66 -13.04 0.44 -14.10
N PHE A 67 -12.14 1.39 -14.36
CA PHE A 67 -10.97 1.16 -15.18
C PHE A 67 -10.03 0.12 -14.56
N ARG A 68 -9.50 -0.70 -15.42
CA ARG A 68 -8.43 -1.64 -15.13
C ARG A 68 -7.63 -1.86 -16.41
N GLU A 69 -6.33 -1.79 -16.33
CA GLU A 69 -5.46 -2.10 -17.47
C GLU A 69 -5.45 -3.60 -17.78
N PRO A 70 -5.44 -3.98 -19.07
CA PRO A 70 -5.22 -5.37 -19.45
C PRO A 70 -3.91 -5.89 -18.86
N SER A 71 -3.95 -7.06 -18.26
CA SER A 71 -2.76 -7.71 -17.71
C SER A 71 -1.79 -8.10 -18.83
N ILE A 72 -0.51 -7.78 -18.65
CA ILE A 72 0.55 -8.06 -19.63
C ILE A 72 1.53 -9.07 -19.02
N ASN A 73 1.85 -10.12 -19.77
CA ASN A 73 2.94 -11.01 -19.41
C ASN A 73 4.27 -10.36 -19.79
N ILE A 74 5.00 -9.89 -18.77
CA ILE A 74 6.31 -9.21 -18.94
C ILE A 74 7.50 -10.17 -18.83
N GLY A 75 7.27 -11.46 -18.64
CA GLY A 75 8.32 -12.48 -18.62
C GLY A 75 8.96 -12.61 -19.99
N VAL A 76 10.29 -12.64 -20.04
CA VAL A 76 11.09 -12.80 -21.27
C VAL A 76 11.89 -14.10 -21.25
N GLY A 77 12.21 -14.63 -22.43
CA GLY A 77 13.02 -15.84 -22.57
C GLY A 77 12.44 -17.03 -21.78
N GLY A 78 13.24 -17.63 -20.93
CA GLY A 78 12.84 -18.78 -20.11
C GLY A 78 11.82 -18.48 -19.01
N SER A 79 11.53 -17.20 -18.72
CA SER A 79 10.55 -16.76 -17.73
C SER A 79 9.16 -16.50 -18.34
N ALA A 80 9.04 -16.46 -19.67
CA ALA A 80 7.77 -16.24 -20.34
C ALA A 80 6.75 -17.34 -20.00
N GLY A 81 5.55 -16.94 -19.60
CA GLY A 81 4.47 -17.86 -19.25
C GLY A 81 4.68 -18.70 -17.99
N LYS A 82 5.67 -18.35 -17.15
CA LYS A 82 5.90 -18.98 -15.83
C LYS A 82 5.63 -18.00 -14.71
N ALA A 83 5.30 -18.53 -13.52
CA ALA A 83 5.16 -17.68 -12.33
C ALA A 83 6.49 -16.95 -12.04
N PRO A 84 6.47 -15.66 -11.65
CA PRO A 84 5.31 -14.83 -11.36
C PRO A 84 4.68 -14.13 -12.59
N HIS A 85 5.16 -14.39 -13.80
CA HIS A 85 4.76 -13.70 -15.04
C HIS A 85 3.55 -14.37 -15.72
N LEU A 86 2.56 -14.79 -14.94
CA LEU A 86 1.32 -15.37 -15.44
C LEU A 86 0.21 -14.34 -15.49
N VAL A 87 -0.60 -14.37 -16.56
CA VAL A 87 -1.74 -13.48 -16.74
C VAL A 87 -2.93 -14.27 -17.31
N GLY A 88 -4.13 -13.71 -17.18
CA GLY A 88 -5.34 -14.26 -17.76
C GLY A 88 -5.65 -15.70 -17.34
N GLU A 89 -6.06 -16.53 -18.27
CA GLU A 89 -6.46 -17.92 -18.02
C GLU A 89 -5.32 -18.78 -17.43
N ALA A 90 -4.07 -18.52 -17.85
CA ALA A 90 -2.91 -19.24 -17.33
C ALA A 90 -2.71 -18.97 -15.84
N LEU A 91 -2.94 -17.73 -15.38
CA LEU A 91 -2.92 -17.36 -13.98
C LEU A 91 -4.02 -18.10 -13.21
N LEU A 92 -5.27 -18.03 -13.69
CA LEU A 92 -6.40 -18.69 -13.02
C LEU A 92 -6.18 -20.19 -12.87
N LYS A 93 -5.71 -20.83 -13.94
CA LYS A 93 -5.43 -22.29 -13.93
C LYS A 93 -4.32 -22.64 -12.94
N THR A 94 -3.22 -21.88 -12.93
CA THR A 94 -2.06 -22.18 -12.08
C THR A 94 -2.39 -22.05 -10.59
N PHE A 95 -3.18 -21.04 -10.23
CA PHE A 95 -3.55 -20.77 -8.84
C PHE A 95 -4.91 -21.33 -8.44
N ASN A 96 -5.53 -22.12 -9.33
CA ASN A 96 -6.82 -22.76 -9.10
C ASN A 96 -7.93 -21.76 -8.72
N ILE A 97 -7.96 -20.61 -9.39
CA ILE A 97 -8.96 -19.56 -9.21
C ILE A 97 -10.14 -19.85 -10.15
N ALA A 98 -11.35 -19.84 -9.62
CA ALA A 98 -12.55 -20.09 -10.41
C ALA A 98 -12.81 -18.94 -11.40
N PRO A 99 -12.98 -19.20 -12.70
CA PRO A 99 -13.39 -18.17 -13.65
C PRO A 99 -14.70 -17.48 -13.22
N GLY A 100 -14.79 -16.17 -13.40
CA GLY A 100 -15.98 -15.39 -13.00
C GLY A 100 -16.12 -15.10 -11.51
N SER A 101 -15.19 -15.57 -10.68
CA SER A 101 -15.15 -15.23 -9.26
C SER A 101 -14.65 -13.78 -9.04
N ILE A 102 -14.84 -13.27 -7.81
CA ILE A 102 -14.30 -11.96 -7.42
C ILE A 102 -12.77 -11.94 -7.47
N GLU A 103 -12.12 -13.05 -7.14
CA GLU A 103 -10.68 -13.23 -7.24
C GLU A 103 -10.22 -13.19 -8.69
N ALA A 104 -10.94 -13.85 -9.60
CA ALA A 104 -10.65 -13.80 -11.03
C ALA A 104 -10.73 -12.37 -11.57
N HIS A 105 -11.72 -11.59 -11.12
CA HIS A 105 -11.82 -10.16 -11.46
C HIS A 105 -10.70 -9.33 -10.82
N ALA A 106 -10.29 -9.66 -9.60
CA ALA A 106 -9.21 -8.96 -8.92
C ALA A 106 -7.85 -9.15 -9.60
N PHE A 107 -7.58 -10.35 -10.13
CA PHE A 107 -6.26 -10.72 -10.66
C PHE A 107 -6.14 -10.76 -12.18
N THR A 108 -7.24 -10.66 -12.93
CA THR A 108 -7.23 -10.73 -14.39
C THR A 108 -8.13 -9.69 -15.04
N TYR A 109 -7.96 -9.52 -16.35
CA TYR A 109 -8.82 -8.68 -17.18
C TYR A 109 -9.94 -9.47 -17.88
N LEU A 110 -10.03 -10.79 -17.63
CA LEU A 110 -11.00 -11.66 -18.27
C LEU A 110 -12.44 -11.25 -17.91
N ASN A 111 -13.29 -11.15 -18.95
CA ASN A 111 -14.69 -10.75 -18.81
C ASN A 111 -14.88 -9.42 -18.05
N PHE A 112 -13.97 -8.46 -18.29
CA PHE A 112 -13.92 -7.21 -17.52
C PHE A 112 -15.26 -6.48 -17.50
N ASP A 113 -15.93 -6.32 -18.65
CA ASP A 113 -17.18 -5.55 -18.73
C ASP A 113 -18.32 -6.16 -17.92
N GLU A 114 -18.41 -7.48 -17.91
CA GLU A 114 -19.42 -8.20 -17.11
C GLU A 114 -19.10 -8.13 -15.62
N ALA A 115 -17.85 -8.41 -15.25
CA ALA A 115 -17.38 -8.37 -13.88
C ALA A 115 -17.46 -6.95 -13.30
N ALA A 116 -17.11 -5.92 -14.08
CA ALA A 116 -17.21 -4.52 -13.65
C ALA A 116 -18.67 -4.10 -13.37
N ARG A 117 -19.63 -4.59 -14.17
CA ARG A 117 -21.06 -4.37 -13.89
C ARG A 117 -21.51 -5.07 -12.61
N GLN A 118 -21.00 -6.27 -12.35
CA GLN A 118 -21.35 -7.05 -11.17
C GLN A 118 -20.71 -6.50 -9.89
N TYR A 119 -19.41 -6.18 -9.92
CA TYR A 119 -18.64 -5.79 -8.75
C TYR A 119 -18.54 -4.28 -8.55
N GLY A 120 -18.85 -3.49 -9.58
CA GLY A 120 -18.86 -2.03 -9.49
C GLY A 120 -17.48 -1.38 -9.57
N LYS A 121 -17.44 -0.13 -9.14
CA LYS A 121 -16.22 0.68 -9.10
C LYS A 121 -15.33 0.26 -7.95
N VAL A 122 -14.01 0.34 -8.18
CA VAL A 122 -12.99 -0.06 -7.21
C VAL A 122 -11.98 1.06 -6.95
N GLY A 123 -11.25 0.96 -5.84
CA GLY A 123 -10.21 1.91 -5.45
C GLY A 123 -10.74 3.26 -5.00
N GLY A 124 -9.87 4.26 -4.99
CA GLY A 124 -10.16 5.64 -4.62
C GLY A 124 -10.03 5.94 -3.13
N PHE A 125 -9.59 7.17 -2.84
CA PHE A 125 -9.38 7.66 -1.48
C PHE A 125 -10.65 7.64 -0.63
N ALA A 126 -11.82 7.80 -1.24
CA ALA A 126 -13.10 7.75 -0.52
C ALA A 126 -13.36 6.36 0.09
N HIS A 127 -13.08 5.29 -0.65
CA HIS A 127 -13.18 3.92 -0.14
C HIS A 127 -12.08 3.63 0.90
N LEU A 128 -10.85 4.07 0.61
CA LEU A 128 -9.73 3.98 1.55
C LEU A 128 -10.07 4.68 2.89
N ALA A 129 -10.67 5.86 2.85
CA ALA A 129 -11.08 6.60 4.04
C ALA A 129 -12.07 5.80 4.91
N THR A 130 -13.03 5.12 4.29
CA THR A 130 -13.99 4.27 5.02
C THR A 130 -13.27 3.10 5.71
N LEU A 131 -12.36 2.44 5.01
CA LEU A 131 -11.59 1.34 5.56
C LEU A 131 -10.66 1.80 6.70
N VAL A 132 -9.89 2.86 6.47
CA VAL A 132 -9.00 3.44 7.49
C VAL A 132 -9.77 3.85 8.74
N LYS A 133 -10.92 4.51 8.57
CA LYS A 133 -11.78 4.90 9.69
C LYS A 133 -12.24 3.68 10.49
N SER A 134 -12.75 2.66 9.82
CA SER A 134 -13.20 1.42 10.46
C SER A 134 -12.07 0.75 11.26
N LEU A 135 -10.88 0.64 10.67
CA LEU A 135 -9.72 0.03 11.34
C LEU A 135 -9.23 0.88 12.52
N ARG A 136 -9.20 2.19 12.40
CA ARG A 136 -8.81 3.10 13.49
C ARG A 136 -9.79 3.09 14.65
N ASP A 137 -11.09 3.07 14.36
CA ASP A 137 -12.13 3.05 15.40
C ASP A 137 -12.02 1.80 16.30
N GLN A 138 -11.57 0.68 15.75
CA GLN A 138 -11.30 -0.55 16.51
C GLN A 138 -9.98 -0.53 17.29
N ARG A 139 -9.08 0.45 17.01
CA ARG A 139 -7.71 0.53 17.50
C ARG A 139 -7.36 1.91 18.04
N LYS A 140 -8.28 2.53 18.75
CA LYS A 140 -8.14 3.90 19.25
C LYS A 140 -6.88 4.05 20.12
N GLY A 141 -6.12 5.13 19.87
CA GLY A 141 -4.92 5.50 20.63
C GLY A 141 -3.68 4.64 20.37
N ARG A 142 -3.74 3.68 19.41
CA ARG A 142 -2.60 2.78 19.14
C ARG A 142 -2.30 2.58 17.66
N THR A 143 -2.75 3.50 16.81
CA THR A 143 -2.64 3.37 15.34
C THR A 143 -1.89 4.55 14.75
N LEU A 144 -0.95 4.28 13.84
CA LEU A 144 -0.42 5.25 12.87
C LEU A 144 -0.88 4.88 11.47
N LEU A 145 -1.19 5.89 10.66
CA LEU A 145 -1.42 5.76 9.24
C LEU A 145 -0.20 6.27 8.48
N LEU A 146 0.42 5.37 7.75
CA LEU A 146 1.65 5.60 7.00
C LEU A 146 1.36 5.62 5.51
N ASP A 147 1.92 6.60 4.80
CA ASP A 147 1.85 6.71 3.34
C ASP A 147 3.24 6.48 2.74
N GLY A 148 3.38 5.46 1.92
CA GLY A 148 4.63 5.08 1.27
C GLY A 148 5.02 5.97 0.09
N GLY A 149 4.19 6.97 -0.24
CA GLY A 149 4.40 7.87 -1.37
C GLY A 149 3.73 7.39 -2.66
N ASP A 150 4.05 8.06 -3.77
CA ASP A 150 3.37 7.97 -5.06
C ASP A 150 1.87 8.29 -4.96
N THR A 151 1.57 9.23 -4.08
CA THR A 151 0.20 9.64 -3.77
C THR A 151 -0.20 10.90 -4.51
N TRP A 152 0.73 11.87 -4.72
CA TRP A 152 0.40 13.21 -5.21
C TRP A 152 0.25 13.31 -6.72
N GLN A 153 0.66 12.33 -7.50
CA GLN A 153 0.64 12.38 -8.96
C GLN A 153 -0.08 11.15 -9.55
N GLY A 154 -0.64 11.31 -10.76
CA GLY A 154 -1.29 10.22 -11.51
C GLY A 154 -2.66 10.58 -12.09
N SER A 155 -3.24 11.73 -11.75
CA SER A 155 -4.51 12.21 -12.33
C SER A 155 -4.35 13.60 -12.97
N GLY A 156 -5.27 13.94 -13.88
CA GLY A 156 -5.31 15.29 -14.47
C GLY A 156 -5.54 16.38 -13.41
N THR A 157 -6.40 16.14 -12.43
CA THR A 157 -6.64 17.10 -11.35
C THR A 157 -5.36 17.36 -10.57
N SER A 158 -4.65 16.29 -10.20
CA SER A 158 -3.41 16.42 -9.45
C SER A 158 -2.30 17.10 -10.27
N LEU A 159 -2.25 16.89 -11.58
CA LEU A 159 -1.35 17.63 -12.45
C LEU A 159 -1.64 19.13 -12.41
N TRP A 160 -2.90 19.53 -12.52
CA TRP A 160 -3.30 20.93 -12.52
C TRP A 160 -3.09 21.63 -11.17
N THR A 161 -3.31 20.90 -10.08
CA THR A 161 -3.09 21.43 -8.71
C THR A 161 -1.67 21.25 -8.22
N ARG A 162 -0.81 20.57 -9.00
CA ARG A 162 0.54 20.18 -8.61
C ARG A 162 0.54 19.44 -7.26
N GLY A 163 -0.36 18.44 -7.14
CA GLY A 163 -0.49 17.58 -5.98
C GLY A 163 -1.28 18.14 -4.79
N GLN A 164 -1.74 19.39 -4.84
CA GLN A 164 -2.42 20.01 -3.69
C GLN A 164 -3.72 19.29 -3.31
N ASP A 165 -4.48 18.84 -4.29
CA ASP A 165 -5.72 18.08 -4.06
C ASP A 165 -5.47 16.80 -3.23
N MET A 166 -4.36 16.12 -3.50
CA MET A 166 -3.99 14.91 -2.77
C MET A 166 -3.41 15.20 -1.39
N VAL A 167 -2.66 16.30 -1.24
CA VAL A 167 -2.21 16.79 0.07
C VAL A 167 -3.41 17.08 0.98
N ASP A 168 -4.44 17.74 0.45
CA ASP A 168 -5.66 18.04 1.20
C ASP A 168 -6.44 16.75 1.53
N ALA A 169 -6.49 15.81 0.58
CA ALA A 169 -7.09 14.49 0.80
C ALA A 169 -6.34 13.67 1.88
N GLN A 170 -5.01 13.68 1.88
CA GLN A 170 -4.20 13.02 2.92
C GLN A 170 -4.49 13.59 4.31
N LYS A 171 -4.62 14.91 4.44
CA LYS A 171 -4.99 15.55 5.72
C LYS A 171 -6.38 15.11 6.19
N LEU A 172 -7.35 15.07 5.28
CA LEU A 172 -8.70 14.60 5.59
C LEU A 172 -8.73 13.11 5.96
N LEU A 173 -7.89 12.30 5.31
CA LEU A 173 -7.72 10.88 5.65
C LEU A 173 -7.06 10.69 7.02
N GLY A 174 -6.30 11.68 7.48
CA GLY A 174 -5.55 11.67 8.72
C GLY A 174 -4.26 10.87 8.61
N VAL A 175 -3.52 11.02 7.52
CA VAL A 175 -2.15 10.49 7.40
C VAL A 175 -1.29 11.09 8.49
N ASP A 176 -0.55 10.26 9.20
CA ASP A 176 0.36 10.70 10.27
C ASP A 176 1.78 10.94 9.76
N ILE A 177 2.27 10.03 8.92
CA ILE A 177 3.65 10.06 8.41
C ILE A 177 3.65 9.61 6.96
N MET A 178 4.48 10.25 6.13
CA MET A 178 4.70 9.86 4.74
C MET A 178 6.17 9.90 4.35
N THR A 179 6.49 9.27 3.25
CA THR A 179 7.79 9.39 2.57
C THR A 179 7.60 9.77 1.10
N GLY A 180 8.69 10.09 0.41
CA GLY A 180 8.66 10.43 -1.01
C GLY A 180 8.83 9.21 -1.90
N HIS A 181 8.16 9.24 -3.05
CA HIS A 181 8.31 8.29 -4.14
C HIS A 181 8.47 9.08 -5.44
N TRP A 182 7.44 9.20 -6.27
CA TRP A 182 7.46 10.03 -7.48
C TRP A 182 6.86 11.43 -7.26
N GLU A 183 6.69 11.86 -6.04
CA GLU A 183 6.30 13.25 -5.71
C GLU A 183 7.25 14.28 -6.31
N PHE A 184 8.53 13.91 -6.44
CA PHE A 184 9.56 14.75 -7.06
C PHE A 184 9.32 15.04 -8.55
N THR A 185 8.38 14.39 -9.20
CA THR A 185 7.91 14.73 -10.56
C THR A 185 7.45 16.18 -10.67
N TYR A 186 6.93 16.76 -9.57
CA TYR A 186 6.54 18.18 -9.53
C TYR A 186 7.71 19.15 -9.31
N GLY A 187 8.94 18.64 -9.18
CA GLY A 187 10.17 19.37 -8.93
C GLY A 187 10.46 19.55 -7.44
N ALA A 188 11.74 19.65 -7.13
CA ALA A 188 12.22 19.72 -5.74
C ALA A 188 11.65 20.93 -4.97
N GLU A 189 11.51 22.08 -5.63
CA GLU A 189 10.95 23.29 -5.02
C GLU A 189 9.50 23.08 -4.57
N ARG A 190 8.69 22.40 -5.42
CA ARG A 190 7.29 22.14 -5.07
C ARG A 190 7.18 21.16 -3.93
N VAL A 191 8.00 20.11 -3.91
CA VAL A 191 8.02 19.15 -2.79
C VAL A 191 8.39 19.85 -1.49
N ARG A 192 9.43 20.68 -1.50
CA ARG A 192 9.81 21.48 -0.32
C ARG A 192 8.69 22.41 0.12
N GLU A 193 8.06 23.11 -0.81
CA GLU A 193 6.91 23.97 -0.51
C GLU A 193 5.79 23.20 0.20
N ILE A 194 5.44 22.03 -0.31
CA ILE A 194 4.39 21.19 0.29
C ILE A 194 4.82 20.76 1.70
N VAL A 195 6.03 20.26 1.87
CA VAL A 195 6.53 19.80 3.16
C VAL A 195 6.58 20.94 4.18
N ASP A 196 7.14 22.07 3.80
CA ASP A 196 7.40 23.18 4.71
C ASP A 196 6.15 24.00 5.05
N LYS A 197 5.19 24.10 4.12
CA LYS A 197 4.02 24.97 4.29
C LYS A 197 2.70 24.21 4.43
N HIS A 198 2.55 23.11 3.73
CA HIS A 198 1.26 22.43 3.63
C HIS A 198 1.15 21.20 4.54
N LEU A 199 2.26 20.49 4.83
CA LEU A 199 2.26 19.34 5.73
C LEU A 199 2.58 19.70 7.18
N GLN A 200 3.21 20.87 7.41
CA GLN A 200 3.66 21.28 8.73
C GLN A 200 2.53 21.22 9.77
N GLY A 201 2.79 20.53 10.87
CA GLY A 201 1.84 20.37 11.97
C GLY A 201 0.72 19.34 11.72
N SER A 202 0.69 18.71 10.54
CA SER A 202 -0.32 17.69 10.20
C SER A 202 0.28 16.34 9.83
N ILE A 203 1.22 16.31 8.90
CA ILE A 203 1.83 15.08 8.38
C ILE A 203 3.36 15.24 8.46
N GLU A 204 4.04 14.26 9.06
CA GLU A 204 5.50 14.22 9.05
C GLU A 204 6.00 13.63 7.73
N PHE A 205 6.84 14.38 7.02
CA PHE A 205 7.51 13.86 5.82
C PHE A 205 8.92 13.39 6.20
N LEU A 206 9.22 12.12 5.94
CA LEU A 206 10.47 11.49 6.32
C LEU A 206 11.20 10.94 5.10
N ALA A 207 12.49 11.25 4.95
CA ALA A 207 13.32 10.67 3.89
C ALA A 207 14.80 10.75 4.25
N GLN A 208 15.33 9.70 4.89
CA GLN A 208 16.74 9.65 5.33
C GLN A 208 17.74 9.61 4.18
N ASN A 209 17.31 9.15 3.01
CA ASN A 209 18.16 8.93 1.84
C ASN A 209 18.07 10.05 0.79
N VAL A 210 17.45 11.18 1.14
CA VAL A 210 17.39 12.35 0.26
C VAL A 210 18.33 13.43 0.79
N SER A 211 19.35 13.75 -0.01
CA SER A 211 20.36 14.75 0.32
C SER A 211 20.45 15.81 -0.77
N ASP A 212 20.93 16.98 -0.40
CA ASP A 212 21.30 18.04 -1.34
C ASP A 212 22.49 17.61 -2.19
N ALA A 213 22.38 17.81 -3.51
CA ALA A 213 23.42 17.37 -4.45
C ALA A 213 24.72 18.19 -4.35
N THR A 214 24.67 19.38 -3.77
CA THR A 214 25.82 20.29 -3.68
C THR A 214 26.66 20.02 -2.44
N TRP A 215 26.00 19.82 -1.30
CA TRP A 215 26.68 19.71 0.00
C TRP A 215 26.53 18.33 0.64
N GLY A 216 25.65 17.47 0.11
CA GLY A 216 25.38 16.15 0.68
C GLY A 216 24.60 16.19 2.00
N GLU A 217 24.03 17.36 2.35
CA GLU A 217 23.27 17.50 3.58
C GLU A 217 21.87 16.87 3.44
N SER A 218 21.38 16.31 4.53
CA SER A 218 20.02 15.73 4.57
C SER A 218 18.96 16.81 4.38
N VAL A 219 18.06 16.62 3.43
CA VAL A 219 17.00 17.59 3.11
C VAL A 219 15.79 17.45 4.00
N PHE A 220 15.47 16.22 4.40
CA PHE A 220 14.28 15.90 5.19
C PHE A 220 14.65 15.18 6.49
N LYS A 221 13.71 15.15 7.43
CA LYS A 221 13.89 14.38 8.66
C LYS A 221 14.12 12.90 8.33
N PRO A 222 15.10 12.23 8.93
CA PRO A 222 15.34 10.81 8.66
C PRO A 222 14.34 9.89 9.35
N TYR A 223 13.87 10.25 10.55
CA TYR A 223 12.96 9.44 11.37
C TYR A 223 12.20 10.31 12.37
N VAL A 224 11.17 9.72 12.94
CA VAL A 224 10.49 10.22 14.13
C VAL A 224 10.21 9.08 15.11
N ILE A 225 10.08 9.41 16.39
CA ILE A 225 9.63 8.48 17.42
C ILE A 225 8.23 8.92 17.84
N ARG A 226 7.31 7.96 17.94
CA ARG A 226 5.94 8.15 18.41
C ARG A 226 5.67 7.19 19.56
N GLU A 227 5.04 7.68 20.60
CA GLU A 227 4.52 6.81 21.65
C GLU A 227 3.08 6.40 21.28
N LEU A 228 2.85 5.10 21.23
CA LEU A 228 1.55 4.51 20.94
C LEU A 228 1.23 3.46 22.00
N ASN A 229 0.17 3.69 22.76
CA ASN A 229 -0.26 2.73 23.78
C ASN A 229 0.89 2.31 24.73
N GLY A 230 1.73 3.27 25.16
CA GLY A 230 2.88 3.04 26.02
C GLY A 230 4.10 2.39 25.35
N VAL A 231 4.09 2.25 24.00
CA VAL A 231 5.19 1.69 23.22
C VAL A 231 5.85 2.78 22.41
N GLN A 232 7.18 2.89 22.49
CA GLN A 232 7.96 3.79 21.64
C GLN A 232 8.16 3.15 20.27
N VAL A 233 7.63 3.80 19.22
CA VAL A 233 7.71 3.35 17.83
C VAL A 233 8.57 4.32 17.03
N ALA A 234 9.72 3.86 16.55
CA ALA A 234 10.56 4.62 15.63
C ALA A 234 10.11 4.33 14.18
N VAL A 235 9.77 5.39 13.45
CA VAL A 235 9.46 5.31 12.02
C VAL A 235 10.57 6.00 11.25
N ILE A 236 11.25 5.24 10.39
CA ILE A 236 12.36 5.72 9.55
C ILE A 236 11.83 5.84 8.12
N GLY A 237 11.97 7.03 7.51
CA GLY A 237 11.55 7.28 6.14
C GLY A 237 12.62 6.85 5.14
N GLN A 238 12.23 6.06 4.16
CA GLN A 238 13.07 5.66 3.04
C GLN A 238 12.33 6.02 1.75
N ALA A 239 12.73 7.12 1.12
CA ALA A 239 12.19 7.51 -0.17
C ALA A 239 12.60 6.52 -1.27
N PHE A 240 11.78 6.41 -2.31
CA PHE A 240 12.05 5.49 -3.42
C PHE A 240 13.39 5.83 -4.09
N PRO A 241 14.38 4.93 -4.05
CA PRO A 241 15.75 5.25 -4.44
C PRO A 241 15.94 5.38 -5.96
N TYR A 242 15.00 4.88 -6.77
CA TYR A 242 15.09 4.90 -8.23
C TYR A 242 14.38 6.09 -8.88
N THR A 243 13.86 7.02 -8.11
CA THR A 243 13.28 8.28 -8.60
C THR A 243 14.18 9.01 -9.61
N PRO A 244 15.52 9.10 -9.42
CA PRO A 244 16.40 9.74 -10.38
C PRO A 244 16.51 9.04 -11.75
N ILE A 245 16.12 7.77 -11.85
CA ILE A 245 16.10 7.04 -13.12
C ILE A 245 14.83 7.38 -13.91
N ALA A 246 13.72 7.56 -13.21
CA ALA A 246 12.41 7.82 -13.80
C ALA A 246 12.17 9.29 -14.14
N ASN A 247 12.91 10.21 -13.51
CA ASN A 247 12.73 11.65 -13.67
C ASN A 247 13.93 12.29 -14.38
N PRO A 248 13.69 13.37 -15.17
CA PRO A 248 14.78 14.17 -15.73
C PRO A 248 15.68 14.75 -14.63
N ARG A 249 16.96 14.97 -14.97
CA ARG A 249 17.95 15.45 -14.00
C ARG A 249 17.73 16.89 -13.52
N TRP A 250 16.96 17.67 -14.28
CA TRP A 250 16.60 19.03 -13.88
C TRP A 250 15.38 19.01 -12.98
#